data_e6c482784a14c71112219bf939310525
#
_entry.id   e6c482784a14c71112219bf939310525
#
_cell.length_a   1.000
_cell.length_b   1.000
_cell.length_c   1.000
_cell.angle_alpha   90.00
_cell.angle_beta   90.00
_cell.angle_gamma   90.00
#
_symmetry.space_group_name_H-M   'P 1'
#
loop_
_entity.id
_entity.type
_entity.pdbx_description
1 polymer ?
#
loop_
_entity_poly.entity_id
_entity_poly.type
_entity_poly.pdbx_seq_one_letter_code
_entity_poly.pdbx_strand_id
1 'polypeptide(L)'
;MSRTRLAIFVVLACLAAAPARADLTGFIGATTTPSSRQVRGGALGFGVLVIGAELEFAFTPDDPQASAPSLTTGMGNLLLQTPTISGFQPYFTTGGGFYREELGAHSDSGFGLNTGGGVKISLAGPIRLRVDYRVFKLGSGALNSPAHRIYAGLNLKF
;
A
#
# COMPACT_ATOMS: atom_id res chain seq x y z
N MET A 1 4.24 -24.73 32.11
CA MET A 1 3.78 -23.88 30.97
C MET A 1 3.06 -24.79 29.98
N SER A 2 1.87 -24.40 29.48
CA SER A 2 1.20 -25.19 28.46
C SER A 2 2.02 -25.17 27.17
N ARG A 3 1.98 -26.26 26.39
CA ARG A 3 2.69 -26.36 25.10
C ARG A 3 2.35 -25.20 24.17
N THR A 4 1.12 -24.69 24.24
CA THR A 4 0.66 -23.52 23.48
C THR A 4 1.40 -22.23 23.89
N ARG A 5 1.58 -21.99 25.19
CA ARG A 5 2.31 -20.81 25.68
C ARG A 5 3.78 -20.84 25.32
N LEU A 6 4.39 -22.04 25.36
CA LEU A 6 5.78 -22.23 24.92
C LEU A 6 5.93 -21.95 23.42
N ALA A 7 5.01 -22.48 22.58
CA ALA A 7 5.02 -22.25 21.14
C ALA A 7 4.86 -20.75 20.81
N ILE A 8 3.94 -20.05 21.46
CA ILE A 8 3.75 -18.60 21.29
C ILE A 8 5.01 -17.84 21.70
N PHE A 9 5.64 -18.22 22.83
CA PHE A 9 6.86 -17.56 23.29
C PHE A 9 8.04 -17.77 22.33
N VAL A 10 8.21 -18.99 21.78
CA VAL A 10 9.24 -19.28 20.77
C VAL A 10 9.01 -18.50 19.49
N VAL A 11 7.76 -18.41 18.99
CA VAL A 11 7.43 -17.61 17.80
C VAL A 11 7.73 -16.14 18.04
N LEU A 12 7.33 -15.57 19.19
CA LEU A 12 7.62 -14.19 19.55
C LEU A 12 9.13 -13.92 19.69
N ALA A 13 9.88 -14.86 20.26
CA ALA A 13 11.35 -14.75 20.38
C ALA A 13 12.04 -14.82 19.01
N CYS A 14 11.58 -15.67 18.10
CA CYS A 14 12.07 -15.73 16.72
C CYS A 14 11.77 -14.45 15.94
N LEU A 15 10.59 -13.84 16.13
CA LEU A 15 10.23 -12.57 15.53
C LEU A 15 11.08 -11.42 16.08
N ALA A 16 11.41 -11.42 17.38
CA ALA A 16 12.24 -10.40 18.01
C ALA A 16 13.73 -10.50 17.61
N ALA A 17 14.21 -11.69 17.25
CA ALA A 17 15.59 -11.91 16.81
C ALA A 17 15.80 -11.64 15.29
N ALA A 18 14.74 -11.53 14.52
CA ALA A 18 14.86 -11.22 13.10
C ALA A 18 15.13 -9.73 12.88
N PRO A 19 16.10 -9.35 12.01
CA PRO A 19 16.37 -7.95 11.73
C PRO A 19 15.11 -7.30 11.16
N ALA A 20 14.56 -6.32 11.86
CA ALA A 20 13.51 -5.47 11.34
C ALA A 20 14.10 -4.65 10.17
N ARG A 21 13.37 -4.58 9.08
CA ARG A 21 13.75 -3.80 7.90
C ARG A 21 12.72 -2.70 7.71
N ALA A 22 13.20 -1.50 7.51
CA ALA A 22 12.37 -0.39 7.12
C ALA A 22 12.57 -0.07 5.64
N ASP A 23 11.55 0.47 5.00
CA ASP A 23 11.66 0.97 3.63
C ASP A 23 10.81 2.23 3.43
N LEU A 24 11.28 3.09 2.53
CA LEU A 24 10.60 4.30 2.09
C LEU A 24 10.35 4.18 0.60
N THR A 25 9.12 4.41 0.17
CA THR A 25 8.74 4.38 -1.25
C THR A 25 8.20 5.74 -1.68
N GLY A 26 8.71 6.29 -2.77
CA GLY A 26 8.05 7.36 -3.52
C GLY A 26 7.53 6.79 -4.83
N PHE A 27 6.29 7.09 -5.22
CA PHE A 27 5.68 6.49 -6.40
C PHE A 27 4.83 7.47 -7.23
N ILE A 28 4.66 7.10 -8.50
CA ILE A 28 3.78 7.74 -9.47
C ILE A 28 3.04 6.65 -10.25
N GLY A 29 1.84 6.91 -10.69
CA GLY A 29 1.04 5.93 -11.41
C GLY A 29 -0.27 6.48 -11.92
N ALA A 30 -1.28 5.62 -12.02
CA ALA A 30 -2.61 5.97 -12.46
C ALA A 30 -3.68 5.37 -11.53
N THR A 31 -4.68 6.19 -11.20
CA THR A 31 -5.99 5.73 -10.73
C THR A 31 -6.87 5.64 -11.97
N THR A 32 -7.45 4.45 -12.25
CA THR A 32 -8.10 4.18 -13.53
C THR A 32 -9.63 4.23 -13.46
N THR A 33 -10.20 4.57 -12.31
CA THR A 33 -11.65 4.64 -12.07
C THR A 33 -12.04 6.03 -11.58
N PRO A 34 -13.06 6.70 -12.15
CA PRO A 34 -13.82 6.32 -13.38
C PRO A 34 -13.04 6.62 -14.66
N SER A 35 -12.00 7.45 -14.59
CA SER A 35 -11.09 7.78 -15.69
C SER A 35 -9.64 7.60 -15.26
N SER A 36 -8.74 7.46 -16.23
CA SER A 36 -7.30 7.35 -15.95
C SER A 36 -6.72 8.71 -15.57
N ARG A 37 -6.32 8.85 -14.30
CA ARG A 37 -5.72 10.08 -13.74
C ARG A 37 -4.43 9.76 -13.02
N GLN A 38 -3.48 10.68 -13.13
CA GLN A 38 -2.19 10.51 -12.47
C GLN A 38 -2.36 10.43 -10.95
N VAL A 39 -1.75 9.44 -10.32
CA VAL A 39 -1.59 9.36 -8.88
C VAL A 39 -0.12 9.54 -8.50
N ARG A 40 0.12 10.19 -7.38
CA ARG A 40 1.44 10.33 -6.76
C ARG A 40 1.34 10.12 -5.27
N GLY A 41 2.38 9.57 -4.66
CA GLY A 41 2.35 9.33 -3.24
C GLY A 41 3.64 8.77 -2.69
N GLY A 42 3.58 8.40 -1.43
CA GLY A 42 4.67 7.79 -0.71
C GLY A 42 4.19 6.78 0.31
N ALA A 43 5.07 5.88 0.68
CA ALA A 43 4.80 4.88 1.69
C ALA A 43 6.00 4.64 2.57
N LEU A 44 5.75 4.41 3.86
CA LEU A 44 6.74 4.01 4.85
C LEU A 44 6.42 2.59 5.32
N GLY A 45 7.33 1.67 5.08
CA GLY A 45 7.15 0.25 5.39
C GLY A 45 8.08 -0.24 6.50
N PHE A 46 7.61 -1.23 7.22
CA PHE A 46 8.38 -2.01 8.19
C PHE A 46 8.10 -3.48 7.95
N GLY A 47 9.12 -4.32 8.06
CA GLY A 47 8.92 -5.75 7.87
C GLY A 47 9.85 -6.59 8.71
N VAL A 48 9.32 -7.73 9.16
CA VAL A 48 10.07 -8.79 9.83
C VAL A 48 9.77 -10.08 9.13
N LEU A 49 10.80 -10.73 8.57
CA LEU A 49 10.66 -11.96 7.78
C LEU A 49 9.69 -11.76 6.60
N VAL A 50 8.53 -12.43 6.65
CA VAL A 50 7.52 -12.45 5.59
C VAL A 50 6.34 -11.51 5.86
N ILE A 51 6.27 -10.91 7.05
CA ILE A 51 5.18 -10.02 7.46
C ILE A 51 5.71 -8.58 7.48
N GLY A 52 4.93 -7.65 6.93
CA GLY A 52 5.21 -6.23 6.98
C GLY A 52 3.97 -5.41 7.31
N ALA A 53 4.21 -4.18 7.73
CA ALA A 53 3.21 -3.14 7.87
C ALA A 53 3.65 -1.92 7.06
N GLU A 54 2.71 -1.16 6.55
CA GLU A 54 2.97 0.01 5.71
C GLU A 54 1.96 1.12 5.98
N LEU A 55 2.45 2.35 6.03
CA LEU A 55 1.64 3.55 5.96
C LEU A 55 1.80 4.16 4.58
N GLU A 56 0.72 4.35 3.84
CA GLU A 56 0.72 4.92 2.50
C GLU A 56 -0.12 6.19 2.45
N PHE A 57 0.41 7.21 1.80
CA PHE A 57 -0.26 8.45 1.47
C PHE A 57 -0.24 8.65 -0.05
N ALA A 58 -1.40 8.94 -0.66
CA ALA A 58 -1.49 9.18 -2.08
C ALA A 58 -2.55 10.22 -2.44
N PHE A 59 -2.28 10.92 -3.55
CA PHE A 59 -3.15 11.95 -4.11
C PHE A 59 -3.36 11.71 -5.61
N THR A 60 -4.62 11.78 -6.03
CA THR A 60 -5.07 11.76 -7.43
C THR A 60 -5.87 13.04 -7.68
N PRO A 61 -5.54 13.89 -8.67
CA PRO A 61 -6.32 15.09 -8.99
C PRO A 61 -7.70 14.73 -9.53
N ASP A 62 -8.60 15.69 -9.51
CA ASP A 62 -9.91 15.60 -10.16
C ASP A 62 -9.81 15.71 -11.69
N ASP A 63 -10.85 15.23 -12.35
CA ASP A 63 -11.10 15.45 -13.77
C ASP A 63 -12.60 15.78 -13.94
N PRO A 64 -12.95 17.06 -13.93
CA PRO A 64 -14.35 17.49 -14.04
C PRO A 64 -15.03 17.05 -15.35
N GLN A 65 -14.27 16.92 -16.45
CA GLN A 65 -14.79 16.49 -17.74
C GLN A 65 -15.25 15.03 -17.72
N ALA A 66 -14.54 14.21 -16.96
CA ALA A 66 -14.88 12.82 -16.75
C ALA A 66 -15.76 12.58 -15.50
N SER A 67 -16.24 13.65 -14.85
CA SER A 67 -16.96 13.57 -13.55
C SER A 67 -16.21 12.74 -12.51
N ALA A 68 -14.88 12.85 -12.52
CA ALA A 68 -14.00 12.08 -11.67
C ALA A 68 -13.46 12.95 -10.52
N PRO A 69 -13.79 12.64 -9.26
CA PRO A 69 -13.36 13.41 -8.10
C PRO A 69 -11.86 13.28 -7.87
N SER A 70 -11.26 14.30 -7.25
CA SER A 70 -9.94 14.11 -6.64
C SER A 70 -10.04 13.01 -5.57
N LEU A 71 -8.95 12.31 -5.34
CA LEU A 71 -8.91 11.26 -4.31
C LEU A 71 -7.62 11.36 -3.51
N THR A 72 -7.77 11.68 -2.24
CA THR A 72 -6.69 11.60 -1.26
C THR A 72 -6.90 10.37 -0.40
N THR A 73 -5.86 9.58 -0.20
CA THR A 73 -5.92 8.37 0.64
C THR A 73 -4.79 8.35 1.65
N GLY A 74 -5.11 7.97 2.90
CA GLY A 74 -4.16 7.65 3.95
C GLY A 74 -4.47 6.25 4.49
N MET A 75 -3.63 5.26 4.18
CA MET A 75 -3.91 3.85 4.41
C MET A 75 -2.85 3.20 5.31
N GLY A 76 -3.31 2.38 6.26
CA GLY A 76 -2.48 1.44 6.99
C GLY A 76 -2.66 0.04 6.40
N ASN A 77 -1.58 -0.60 6.02
CA ASN A 77 -1.60 -1.86 5.29
C ASN A 77 -0.78 -2.93 6.01
N LEU A 78 -1.22 -4.16 5.91
CA LEU A 78 -0.43 -5.36 6.20
C LEU A 78 0.10 -5.93 4.89
N LEU A 79 1.35 -6.35 4.89
CA LEU A 79 2.01 -6.97 3.75
C LEU A 79 2.40 -8.41 4.10
N LEU A 80 2.09 -9.32 3.20
CA LEU A 80 2.64 -10.66 3.18
C LEU A 80 3.61 -10.73 2.01
N GLN A 81 4.91 -10.84 2.29
CA GLN A 81 5.96 -10.75 1.28
C GLN A 81 6.85 -12.00 1.30
N THR A 82 7.29 -12.43 0.13
CA THR A 82 8.25 -13.53 0.06
C THR A 82 9.66 -13.05 0.44
N PRO A 83 10.58 -13.96 0.78
CA PRO A 83 12.01 -13.66 0.71
C PRO A 83 12.39 -13.16 -0.70
N THR A 84 13.44 -12.35 -0.78
CA THR A 84 13.95 -11.90 -2.08
C THR A 84 14.65 -13.06 -2.78
N ILE A 85 14.17 -13.45 -3.96
CA ILE A 85 14.72 -14.51 -4.80
C ILE A 85 15.17 -13.90 -6.12
N SER A 86 16.45 -14.03 -6.44
CA SER A 86 17.03 -13.46 -7.66
C SER A 86 16.74 -11.98 -7.88
N GLY A 87 16.67 -11.21 -6.78
CA GLY A 87 16.35 -9.78 -6.82
C GLY A 87 14.87 -9.43 -6.84
N PHE A 88 13.96 -10.40 -6.91
CA PHE A 88 12.53 -10.21 -6.94
C PHE A 88 11.91 -10.55 -5.58
N GLN A 89 10.99 -9.71 -5.12
CA GLN A 89 10.24 -9.89 -3.87
C GLN A 89 8.75 -9.59 -4.13
N PRO A 90 7.97 -10.60 -4.58
CA PRO A 90 6.52 -10.48 -4.64
C PRO A 90 5.90 -10.28 -3.27
N TYR A 91 4.78 -9.56 -3.22
CA TYR A 91 4.00 -9.38 -2.00
C TYR A 91 2.52 -9.22 -2.30
N PHE A 92 1.71 -9.59 -1.32
CA PHE A 92 0.30 -9.26 -1.21
C PHE A 92 0.12 -8.21 -0.13
N THR A 93 -0.87 -7.32 -0.31
CA THR A 93 -1.17 -6.28 0.67
C THR A 93 -2.68 -6.15 0.87
N THR A 94 -3.08 -5.86 2.09
CA THR A 94 -4.45 -5.52 2.44
C THR A 94 -4.42 -4.54 3.60
N GLY A 95 -5.41 -3.65 3.65
CA GLY A 95 -5.46 -2.66 4.71
C GLY A 95 -6.70 -1.79 4.66
N GLY A 96 -6.66 -0.74 5.47
CA GLY A 96 -7.73 0.23 5.54
C GLY A 96 -7.22 1.57 6.03
N GLY A 97 -8.06 2.58 5.86
CA GLY A 97 -7.71 3.94 6.26
C GLY A 97 -8.74 4.95 5.79
N PHE A 98 -8.34 6.18 5.80
CA PHE A 98 -9.21 7.29 5.44
C PHE A 98 -9.02 7.70 3.99
N TYR A 99 -10.12 8.09 3.36
CA TYR A 99 -10.11 8.74 2.05
C TYR A 99 -10.89 10.06 2.10
N ARG A 100 -10.60 10.91 1.14
CA ARG A 100 -11.34 12.13 0.85
C ARG A 100 -11.46 12.29 -0.66
N GLU A 101 -12.68 12.47 -1.12
CA GLU A 101 -13.03 12.80 -2.50
C GLU A 101 -13.58 14.22 -2.58
N GLU A 102 -13.22 14.94 -3.66
CA GLU A 102 -13.76 16.27 -3.93
C GLU A 102 -14.00 16.45 -5.44
N LEU A 103 -15.20 16.92 -5.81
CA LEU A 103 -15.57 17.26 -7.17
C LEU A 103 -16.55 18.43 -7.16
N GLY A 104 -16.08 19.63 -7.51
CA GLY A 104 -16.89 20.85 -7.43
C GLY A 104 -17.40 21.10 -6.02
N ALA A 105 -18.72 21.13 -5.83
CA ALA A 105 -19.37 21.31 -4.52
C ALA A 105 -19.50 19.99 -3.73
N HIS A 106 -19.24 18.83 -4.35
CA HIS A 106 -19.29 17.55 -3.67
C HIS A 106 -18.00 17.27 -2.91
N SER A 107 -18.12 16.96 -1.63
CA SER A 107 -17.00 16.51 -0.79
C SER A 107 -17.48 15.33 0.05
N ASP A 108 -16.79 14.20 -0.04
CA ASP A 108 -17.02 13.03 0.79
C ASP A 108 -15.72 12.58 1.46
N SER A 109 -15.84 12.13 2.69
CA SER A 109 -14.71 11.60 3.45
C SER A 109 -15.19 10.43 4.28
N GLY A 110 -14.43 9.37 4.31
CA GLY A 110 -14.82 8.19 5.03
C GLY A 110 -13.68 7.19 5.23
N PHE A 111 -14.06 6.04 5.72
CA PHE A 111 -13.16 4.91 5.86
C PHE A 111 -13.27 4.01 4.63
N GLY A 112 -12.13 3.59 4.10
CA GLY A 112 -12.01 2.68 2.98
C GLY A 112 -11.11 1.49 3.27
N LEU A 113 -11.30 0.43 2.52
CA LEU A 113 -10.45 -0.76 2.55
C LEU A 113 -9.69 -0.86 1.24
N ASN A 114 -8.51 -1.45 1.28
CA ASN A 114 -7.77 -1.77 0.07
C ASN A 114 -7.20 -3.18 0.11
N THR A 115 -7.01 -3.75 -1.07
CA THR A 115 -6.33 -5.02 -1.26
C THR A 115 -5.59 -5.00 -2.59
N GLY A 116 -4.51 -5.71 -2.67
CA GLY A 116 -3.72 -5.76 -3.89
C GLY A 116 -2.42 -6.52 -3.74
N GLY A 117 -1.49 -6.24 -4.60
CA GLY A 117 -0.18 -6.84 -4.57
C GLY A 117 0.78 -6.21 -5.56
N GLY A 118 2.01 -6.59 -5.43
CA GLY A 118 3.06 -6.05 -6.27
C GLY A 118 4.36 -6.83 -6.17
N VAL A 119 5.38 -6.24 -6.73
CA VAL A 119 6.74 -6.78 -6.69
C VAL A 119 7.73 -5.66 -6.41
N LYS A 120 8.71 -5.95 -5.55
CA LYS A 120 9.90 -5.12 -5.33
C LYS A 120 11.05 -5.78 -6.06
N ILE A 121 11.73 -5.04 -6.94
CA ILE A 121 12.83 -5.52 -7.80
C ILE A 121 14.11 -4.80 -7.36
N SER A 122 15.10 -5.54 -6.90
CA SER A 122 16.40 -4.99 -6.48
C SER A 122 17.14 -4.45 -7.70
N LEU A 123 17.55 -3.18 -7.65
CA LEU A 123 18.32 -2.51 -8.71
C LEU A 123 19.80 -2.45 -8.32
N ALA A 124 20.13 -1.66 -7.32
CA ALA A 124 21.50 -1.48 -6.86
C ALA A 124 21.51 -1.09 -5.37
N GLY A 125 22.31 -1.77 -4.56
CA GLY A 125 22.42 -1.51 -3.13
C GLY A 125 21.05 -1.51 -2.42
N PRO A 126 20.68 -0.44 -1.73
CA PRO A 126 19.39 -0.35 -1.03
C PRO A 126 18.22 0.03 -1.94
N ILE A 127 18.48 0.35 -3.22
CA ILE A 127 17.48 0.87 -4.16
C ILE A 127 16.75 -0.27 -4.84
N ARG A 128 15.41 -0.22 -4.83
CA ARG A 128 14.52 -1.17 -5.50
C ARG A 128 13.49 -0.43 -6.34
N LEU A 129 13.11 -1.00 -7.47
CA LEU A 129 11.89 -0.63 -8.19
C LEU A 129 10.73 -1.36 -7.53
N ARG A 130 9.62 -0.66 -7.29
CA ARG A 130 8.36 -1.24 -6.82
C ARG A 130 7.29 -1.03 -7.87
N VAL A 131 6.57 -2.10 -8.22
CA VAL A 131 5.36 -2.06 -9.05
C VAL A 131 4.23 -2.64 -8.23
N ASP A 132 3.08 -1.95 -8.20
CA ASP A 132 1.97 -2.28 -7.32
C ASP A 132 0.63 -2.07 -8.03
N TYR A 133 -0.32 -2.95 -7.75
CA TYR A 133 -1.70 -2.81 -8.18
C TYR A 133 -2.63 -3.01 -6.98
N ARG A 134 -3.57 -2.06 -6.80
CA ARG A 134 -4.52 -2.08 -5.69
C ARG A 134 -5.93 -1.75 -6.12
N VAL A 135 -6.86 -2.35 -5.41
CA VAL A 135 -8.28 -2.06 -5.49
C VAL A 135 -8.72 -1.47 -4.15
N PHE A 136 -9.36 -0.32 -4.19
CA PHE A 136 -9.85 0.40 -3.03
C PHE A 136 -11.37 0.30 -3.00
N LYS A 137 -11.93 -0.23 -1.92
CA LYS A 137 -13.35 -0.18 -1.62
C LYS A 137 -13.59 1.00 -0.70
N LEU A 138 -14.13 2.07 -1.25
CA LEU A 138 -14.45 3.30 -0.54
C LEU A 138 -15.82 3.19 0.15
N GLY A 139 -16.12 4.11 1.05
CA GLY A 139 -17.40 4.16 1.75
C GLY A 139 -18.60 4.40 0.81
N SER A 140 -19.80 4.31 1.36
CA SER A 140 -21.06 4.43 0.59
C SER A 140 -21.33 5.83 0.02
N GLY A 141 -20.65 6.87 0.53
CA GLY A 141 -20.72 8.24 0.03
C GLY A 141 -19.82 8.51 -1.17
N ALA A 142 -18.88 7.61 -1.46
CA ALA A 142 -17.94 7.79 -2.56
C ALA A 142 -18.63 7.69 -3.92
N LEU A 143 -18.28 8.62 -4.82
CA LEU A 143 -18.86 8.68 -6.17
C LEU A 143 -18.48 7.45 -7.02
N ASN A 144 -17.26 6.93 -6.80
CA ASN A 144 -16.73 5.81 -7.57
C ASN A 144 -16.04 4.78 -6.67
N SER A 145 -16.69 3.63 -6.51
CA SER A 145 -16.16 2.49 -5.75
C SER A 145 -16.54 1.19 -6.45
N PRO A 146 -15.62 0.24 -6.68
CA PRO A 146 -14.20 0.30 -6.29
C PRO A 146 -13.35 1.20 -7.18
N ALA A 147 -12.29 1.78 -6.59
CA ALA A 147 -11.27 2.51 -7.33
C ALA A 147 -10.04 1.61 -7.55
N HIS A 148 -9.50 1.65 -8.76
CA HIS A 148 -8.33 0.85 -9.15
C HIS A 148 -7.11 1.75 -9.31
N ARG A 149 -5.98 1.30 -8.79
CA ARG A 149 -4.70 2.03 -8.84
C ARG A 149 -3.59 1.11 -9.27
N ILE A 150 -2.78 1.58 -10.23
CA ILE A 150 -1.51 0.97 -10.59
C ILE A 150 -0.41 2.02 -10.44
N TYR A 151 0.72 1.66 -9.85
CA TYR A 151 1.84 2.57 -9.75
C TYR A 151 3.20 1.87 -9.83
N ALA A 152 4.22 2.66 -10.18
CA ALA A 152 5.61 2.29 -10.08
C ALA A 152 6.33 3.33 -9.21
N GLY A 153 7.33 2.91 -8.46
CA GLY A 153 8.05 3.79 -7.56
C GLY A 153 9.45 3.29 -7.22
N LEU A 154 10.23 4.19 -6.67
CA LEU A 154 11.52 3.86 -6.09
C LEU A 154 11.34 3.58 -4.60
N ASN A 155 11.89 2.46 -4.16
CA ASN A 155 11.85 2.00 -2.79
C ASN A 155 13.27 1.92 -2.25
N LEU A 156 13.52 2.63 -1.18
CA LEU A 156 14.78 2.62 -0.41
C LEU A 156 14.61 1.70 0.79
N LYS A 157 15.48 0.70 0.92
CA LYS A 157 15.51 -0.25 2.01
C LYS A 157 16.66 0.10 2.97
N PHE A 158 16.39 0.12 4.27
CA PHE A 158 17.38 0.34 5.33
C PHE A 158 17.07 -0.46 6.59
#